data_9416deac964602d4c351c9d3bf21dc2d
#
_entry.id   9416deac964602d4c351c9d3bf21dc2d
#
_cell.length_a   1.000
_cell.length_b   1.000
_cell.length_c   1.000
_cell.angle_alpha   90.00
_cell.angle_beta   90.00
_cell.angle_gamma   90.00
#
_symmetry.space_group_name_H-M   'P 1'
#
loop_
_entity.id
_entity.type
_entity.pdbx_description
1 polymer ?
#
loop_
_entity_poly.entity_id
_entity_poly.type
_entity_poly.pdbx_seq_one_letter_code
_entity_poly.pdbx_strand_id
1 'polypeptide(L)'
;MGGQMKANPESTLPPASVELVNPDITRGGFRVAVFDFDGTVSLLREGWARIMADMGVELLDDPSAFAFLELEMLMLSGKPSIHQMERLQAIATERGKTSPSAADLLAEFNRRLAALTNDRRTALANGTDPPETWTVPGTHELLTNLRDRGVTLVLASGTPIEAVKVESDLLKLTPFFEERLFAPDGLSGEFTKRAVIEQFLTDTGIGGHELIGFGDGFAETVEVKRAGGVAVGLATVEVGRGGVNPVKRRMLIDLGADLILPHYDPAGELAAWLFNDPEPESE
;
A
#
# COMPACT_ATOMS: atom_id res chain seq x y z
N MET A 1 -10.79 -22.55 -39.93
CA MET A 1 -11.37 -21.19 -39.94
C MET A 1 -11.43 -20.77 -38.46
N GLY A 2 -10.44 -20.01 -38.00
CA GLY A 2 -10.39 -19.50 -36.63
C GLY A 2 -11.23 -18.23 -36.55
N GLY A 3 -12.37 -18.30 -35.89
CA GLY A 3 -13.14 -17.13 -35.55
C GLY A 3 -12.39 -16.31 -34.46
N GLN A 4 -11.90 -15.13 -34.79
CA GLN A 4 -11.53 -14.14 -33.80
C GLN A 4 -12.82 -13.74 -33.08
N MET A 5 -12.93 -14.13 -31.80
CA MET A 5 -13.94 -13.57 -30.91
C MET A 5 -13.65 -12.08 -30.78
N LYS A 6 -14.56 -11.24 -31.26
CA LYS A 6 -14.52 -9.80 -31.04
C LYS A 6 -14.76 -9.56 -29.55
N ALA A 7 -13.81 -8.88 -28.87
CA ALA A 7 -14.03 -8.42 -27.51
C ALA A 7 -15.32 -7.58 -27.45
N ASN A 8 -16.15 -7.86 -26.44
CA ASN A 8 -17.36 -7.08 -26.18
C ASN A 8 -16.94 -5.69 -25.65
N PRO A 9 -17.41 -4.57 -26.24
CA PRO A 9 -17.03 -3.24 -25.77
C PRO A 9 -17.47 -2.91 -24.33
N GLU A 10 -18.45 -3.64 -23.76
CA GLU A 10 -18.86 -3.47 -22.36
C GLU A 10 -17.84 -4.00 -21.34
N SER A 11 -17.01 -4.99 -21.71
CA SER A 11 -15.91 -5.51 -20.87
C SER A 11 -14.73 -4.54 -20.74
N THR A 12 -14.77 -3.37 -21.35
CA THR A 12 -13.69 -2.39 -21.33
C THR A 12 -13.74 -1.42 -20.17
N LEU A 13 -14.89 -1.26 -19.51
CA LEU A 13 -15.05 -0.36 -18.38
C LEU A 13 -14.55 -1.02 -17.08
N PRO A 14 -13.81 -0.26 -16.24
CA PRO A 14 -13.39 -0.76 -14.93
C PRO A 14 -14.60 -0.88 -13.99
N PRO A 15 -14.51 -1.73 -12.94
CA PRO A 15 -15.48 -1.73 -11.84
C PRO A 15 -15.69 -0.32 -11.28
N ALA A 16 -16.89 -0.06 -10.75
CA ALA A 16 -17.27 1.26 -10.26
C ALA A 16 -16.35 1.80 -9.13
N SER A 17 -15.66 0.91 -8.42
CA SER A 17 -14.68 1.28 -7.39
C SER A 17 -13.31 1.69 -7.96
N VAL A 18 -13.06 1.49 -9.25
CA VAL A 18 -11.77 1.73 -9.91
C VAL A 18 -11.80 3.06 -10.64
N GLU A 19 -10.95 3.98 -10.26
CA GLU A 19 -10.67 5.17 -11.05
C GLU A 19 -9.55 4.88 -12.05
N LEU A 20 -9.86 4.89 -13.34
CA LEU A 20 -8.90 4.74 -14.42
C LEU A 20 -8.23 6.09 -14.71
N VAL A 21 -6.98 6.26 -14.26
CA VAL A 21 -6.18 7.49 -14.47
C VAL A 21 -5.50 7.45 -15.82
N ASN A 22 -4.91 6.31 -16.18
CA ASN A 22 -4.25 6.09 -17.45
C ASN A 22 -5.07 5.12 -18.31
N PRO A 23 -5.79 5.60 -19.35
CA PRO A 23 -6.60 4.72 -20.20
C PRO A 23 -5.80 3.81 -21.12
N ASP A 24 -4.49 4.06 -21.29
CA ASP A 24 -3.64 3.32 -22.22
C ASP A 24 -2.93 2.12 -21.56
N ILE A 25 -3.35 1.68 -20.37
CA ILE A 25 -2.77 0.50 -19.72
C ILE A 25 -3.04 -0.77 -20.52
N THR A 26 -2.02 -1.63 -20.59
CA THR A 26 -2.19 -2.99 -21.14
C THR A 26 -2.60 -3.93 -20.00
N ARG A 27 -3.74 -4.62 -20.17
CA ARG A 27 -4.30 -5.59 -19.23
C ARG A 27 -4.12 -7.01 -19.76
N GLY A 28 -4.29 -8.01 -18.89
CA GLY A 28 -4.38 -9.42 -19.27
C GLY A 28 -3.07 -10.22 -19.25
N GLY A 29 -1.93 -9.55 -19.14
CA GLY A 29 -0.64 -10.22 -19.25
C GLY A 29 0.19 -10.24 -17.95
N PHE A 30 -0.39 -9.93 -16.81
CA PHE A 30 0.35 -9.83 -15.55
C PHE A 30 0.79 -11.20 -15.04
N ARG A 31 2.08 -11.33 -14.77
CA ARG A 31 2.73 -12.54 -14.22
C ARG A 31 3.29 -12.33 -12.83
N VAL A 32 3.53 -11.08 -12.45
CA VAL A 32 4.02 -10.69 -11.13
C VAL A 32 3.18 -9.55 -10.60
N ALA A 33 2.75 -9.68 -9.33
CA ALA A 33 2.10 -8.62 -8.57
C ALA A 33 2.95 -8.29 -7.33
N VAL A 34 3.42 -7.05 -7.23
CA VAL A 34 4.16 -6.54 -6.07
C VAL A 34 3.22 -5.73 -5.20
N PHE A 35 3.16 -6.07 -3.92
CA PHE A 35 2.36 -5.39 -2.92
C PHE A 35 3.23 -4.69 -1.90
N ASP A 36 2.88 -3.47 -1.55
CA ASP A 36 3.28 -2.89 -0.28
C ASP A 36 2.50 -3.55 0.88
N PHE A 37 2.94 -3.32 2.11
CA PHE A 37 2.32 -3.89 3.30
C PHE A 37 1.37 -2.90 3.97
N ASP A 38 1.90 -1.85 4.57
CA ASP A 38 1.13 -0.89 5.38
C ASP A 38 0.27 0.02 4.49
N GLY A 39 -1.03 0.12 4.80
CA GLY A 39 -1.98 0.90 4.00
C GLY A 39 -2.39 0.25 2.67
N THR A 40 -1.79 -0.90 2.32
CA THR A 40 -2.02 -1.62 1.06
C THR A 40 -2.67 -2.98 1.29
N VAL A 41 -2.06 -3.86 2.08
CA VAL A 41 -2.68 -5.13 2.49
C VAL A 41 -2.99 -5.17 3.99
N SER A 42 -2.24 -4.42 4.80
CA SER A 42 -2.37 -4.35 6.26
C SER A 42 -2.84 -2.96 6.72
N LEU A 43 -3.78 -2.95 7.65
CA LEU A 43 -4.24 -1.75 8.38
C LEU A 43 -3.79 -1.76 9.86
N LEU A 44 -2.83 -2.61 10.22
CA LEU A 44 -2.34 -2.70 11.59
C LEU A 44 -1.71 -1.40 12.10
N ARG A 45 -1.18 -0.58 11.19
CA ARG A 45 -0.62 0.74 11.52
C ARG A 45 -1.54 1.91 11.22
N GLU A 46 -2.82 1.62 10.90
CA GLU A 46 -3.83 2.66 10.72
C GLU A 46 -3.79 3.68 11.86
N GLY A 47 -3.80 4.97 11.51
CA GLY A 47 -3.71 6.07 12.47
C GLY A 47 -2.28 6.56 12.75
N TRP A 48 -1.26 6.05 12.06
CA TRP A 48 0.13 6.50 12.21
C TRP A 48 0.28 8.02 12.00
N ALA A 49 -0.40 8.60 11.00
CA ALA A 49 -0.34 10.04 10.72
C ALA A 49 -0.96 10.86 11.85
N ARG A 50 -2.02 10.35 12.49
CA ARG A 50 -2.63 10.98 13.67
C ARG A 50 -1.69 11.00 14.86
N ILE A 51 -0.97 9.90 15.11
CA ILE A 51 0.06 9.87 16.17
C ILE A 51 1.10 10.97 15.93
N MET A 52 1.57 11.12 14.70
CA MET A 52 2.53 12.17 14.35
C MET A 52 1.93 13.57 14.49
N ALA A 53 0.66 13.75 14.09
CA ALA A 53 -0.06 15.01 14.26
C ALA A 53 -0.25 15.38 15.74
N ASP A 54 -0.62 14.41 16.59
CA ASP A 54 -0.73 14.60 18.05
C ASP A 54 0.63 15.01 18.64
N MET A 55 1.73 14.37 18.25
CA MET A 55 3.07 14.78 18.66
C MET A 55 3.39 16.23 18.25
N GLY A 56 3.00 16.61 17.05
CA GLY A 56 3.15 17.98 16.56
C GLY A 56 2.30 18.97 17.34
N VAL A 57 1.05 18.63 17.69
CA VAL A 57 0.19 19.44 18.56
C VAL A 57 0.84 19.66 19.93
N GLU A 58 1.35 18.60 20.55
CA GLU A 58 2.08 18.69 21.83
C GLU A 58 3.32 19.60 21.70
N LEU A 59 4.08 19.46 20.63
CA LEU A 59 5.29 20.24 20.35
C LEU A 59 5.00 21.73 20.16
N LEU A 60 3.89 22.05 19.50
CA LEU A 60 3.44 23.41 19.21
C LEU A 60 2.64 24.04 20.36
N ASP A 61 2.09 23.23 21.27
CA ASP A 61 1.10 23.63 22.24
C ASP A 61 -0.12 24.33 21.57
N ASP A 62 -0.57 23.73 20.44
CA ASP A 62 -1.63 24.29 19.60
C ASP A 62 -2.54 23.19 19.03
N PRO A 63 -3.65 22.87 19.71
CA PRO A 63 -4.62 21.88 19.24
C PRO A 63 -5.23 22.20 17.86
N SER A 64 -5.27 23.48 17.48
CA SER A 64 -5.84 23.89 16.19
C SER A 64 -4.97 23.50 15.00
N ALA A 65 -3.69 23.17 15.24
CA ALA A 65 -2.75 22.74 14.21
C ALA A 65 -2.95 21.29 13.74
N PHE A 66 -3.78 20.48 14.43
CA PHE A 66 -3.91 19.04 14.17
C PHE A 66 -4.14 18.70 12.71
N ALA A 67 -5.16 19.26 12.07
CA ALA A 67 -5.51 18.95 10.68
C ALA A 67 -4.41 19.33 9.68
N PHE A 68 -3.73 20.45 9.92
CA PHE A 68 -2.57 20.86 9.14
C PHE A 68 -1.41 19.87 9.30
N LEU A 69 -1.10 19.46 10.54
CA LEU A 69 -0.03 18.51 10.84
C LEU A 69 -0.32 17.13 10.25
N GLU A 70 -1.54 16.63 10.38
CA GLU A 70 -1.95 15.35 9.79
C GLU A 70 -1.77 15.37 8.26
N LEU A 71 -2.16 16.45 7.61
CA LEU A 71 -1.98 16.63 6.16
C LEU A 71 -0.48 16.63 5.77
N GLU A 72 0.37 17.37 6.49
CA GLU A 72 1.81 17.41 6.25
C GLU A 72 2.45 16.01 6.36
N MET A 73 2.01 15.20 7.35
CA MET A 73 2.49 13.83 7.52
C MET A 73 2.02 12.90 6.39
N LEU A 74 0.75 13.01 6.00
CA LEU A 74 0.20 12.22 4.89
C LEU A 74 0.87 12.53 3.54
N MET A 75 1.25 13.78 3.29
CA MET A 75 1.98 14.18 2.06
C MET A 75 3.38 13.55 1.97
N LEU A 76 3.90 12.99 3.05
CA LEU A 76 5.17 12.29 3.11
C LEU A 76 5.00 10.76 3.17
N SER A 77 3.81 10.22 2.92
CA SER A 77 3.56 8.77 2.85
C SER A 77 4.52 8.08 1.89
N GLY A 78 4.99 6.89 2.27
CA GLY A 78 5.92 6.09 1.47
C GLY A 78 7.40 6.54 1.56
N LYS A 79 7.69 7.62 2.32
CA LYS A 79 9.08 8.00 2.67
C LYS A 79 9.44 7.45 4.05
N PRO A 80 10.74 7.22 4.33
CA PRO A 80 11.19 6.86 5.68
C PRO A 80 10.69 7.86 6.73
N SER A 81 10.19 7.35 7.87
CA SER A 81 9.55 8.16 8.92
C SER A 81 10.45 9.25 9.52
N ILE A 82 11.76 9.14 9.36
CA ILE A 82 12.69 10.19 9.78
C ILE A 82 12.40 11.52 9.06
N HIS A 83 12.02 11.49 7.77
CA HIS A 83 11.70 12.72 7.03
C HIS A 83 10.43 13.41 7.53
N GLN A 84 9.46 12.65 8.03
CA GLN A 84 8.28 13.22 8.71
C GLN A 84 8.70 13.89 10.04
N MET A 85 9.63 13.30 10.79
CA MET A 85 10.15 13.89 12.03
C MET A 85 10.99 15.15 11.76
N GLU A 86 11.80 15.15 10.71
CA GLU A 86 12.51 16.34 10.23
C GLU A 86 11.54 17.46 9.86
N ARG A 87 10.42 17.12 9.22
CA ARG A 87 9.37 18.08 8.88
C ARG A 87 8.66 18.63 10.12
N LEU A 88 8.33 17.79 11.11
CA LEU A 88 7.80 18.27 12.40
C LEU A 88 8.76 19.22 13.11
N GLN A 89 10.04 18.88 13.13
CA GLN A 89 11.07 19.74 13.70
C GLN A 89 11.17 21.10 12.99
N ALA A 90 11.11 21.10 11.65
CA ALA A 90 11.10 22.32 10.85
C ALA A 90 9.88 23.19 11.15
N ILE A 91 8.67 22.60 11.20
CA ILE A 91 7.43 23.30 11.53
C ILE A 91 7.51 23.94 12.94
N ALA A 92 8.05 23.22 13.92
CA ALA A 92 8.24 23.77 15.26
C ALA A 92 9.17 24.98 15.25
N THR A 93 10.30 24.87 14.54
CA THR A 93 11.27 25.97 14.39
C THR A 93 10.66 27.18 13.68
N GLU A 94 9.92 26.97 12.59
CA GLU A 94 9.19 28.02 11.83
C GLU A 94 8.20 28.78 12.72
N ARG A 95 7.65 28.10 13.73
CA ARG A 95 6.71 28.68 14.72
C ARG A 95 7.39 29.18 16.01
N GLY A 96 8.72 29.23 16.03
CA GLY A 96 9.50 29.73 17.17
C GLY A 96 9.48 28.83 18.41
N LYS A 97 9.17 27.54 18.23
CA LYS A 97 9.18 26.53 19.30
C LYS A 97 10.52 25.75 19.30
N THR A 98 10.91 25.31 20.48
CA THR A 98 12.03 24.36 20.64
C THR A 98 11.54 22.95 20.33
N SER A 99 12.34 22.16 19.63
CA SER A 99 12.01 20.78 19.31
C SER A 99 13.11 19.83 19.76
N PRO A 100 12.78 18.59 20.18
CA PRO A 100 13.74 17.50 20.25
C PRO A 100 14.38 17.25 18.88
N SER A 101 15.45 16.45 18.83
CA SER A 101 16.01 16.02 17.55
C SER A 101 15.02 15.16 16.76
N ALA A 102 15.16 15.11 15.43
CA ALA A 102 14.33 14.23 14.61
C ALA A 102 14.47 12.75 15.02
N ALA A 103 15.63 12.34 15.50
CA ALA A 103 15.86 10.99 16.03
C ALA A 103 15.09 10.72 17.32
N ASP A 104 15.02 11.68 18.25
CA ASP A 104 14.22 11.55 19.47
C ASP A 104 12.72 11.53 19.17
N LEU A 105 12.27 12.38 18.24
CA LEU A 105 10.88 12.37 17.76
C LEU A 105 10.54 11.01 17.11
N LEU A 106 11.44 10.44 16.32
CA LEU A 106 11.25 9.12 15.72
C LEU A 106 11.16 8.02 16.79
N ALA A 107 12.00 8.08 17.82
CA ALA A 107 11.95 7.11 18.91
C ALA A 107 10.59 7.17 19.65
N GLU A 108 10.08 8.37 19.92
CA GLU A 108 8.77 8.56 20.56
C GLU A 108 7.61 8.12 19.64
N PHE A 109 7.66 8.46 18.36
CA PHE A 109 6.69 7.96 17.38
C PHE A 109 6.65 6.44 17.35
N ASN A 110 7.81 5.78 17.23
CA ASN A 110 7.90 4.32 17.21
C ASN A 110 7.35 3.70 18.50
N ARG A 111 7.58 4.32 19.65
CA ARG A 111 7.03 3.87 20.94
C ARG A 111 5.49 3.94 20.94
N ARG A 112 4.90 5.04 20.47
CA ARG A 112 3.42 5.22 20.40
C ARG A 112 2.80 4.28 19.38
N LEU A 113 3.42 4.15 18.21
CA LEU A 113 2.95 3.26 17.16
C LEU A 113 3.02 1.79 17.62
N ALA A 114 4.10 1.40 18.30
CA ALA A 114 4.25 0.05 18.84
C ALA A 114 3.16 -0.27 19.88
N ALA A 115 2.79 0.67 20.74
CA ALA A 115 1.69 0.47 21.70
C ALA A 115 0.37 0.23 20.95
N LEU A 116 0.03 1.07 19.97
CA LEU A 116 -1.18 0.92 19.15
C LEU A 116 -1.23 -0.42 18.41
N THR A 117 -0.12 -0.80 17.74
CA THR A 117 -0.06 -2.05 16.97
C THR A 117 -0.06 -3.29 17.86
N ASN A 118 0.51 -3.20 19.07
CA ASN A 118 0.54 -4.33 20.00
C ASN A 118 -0.86 -4.74 20.49
N ASP A 119 -1.74 -3.77 20.74
CA ASP A 119 -3.12 -4.06 21.12
C ASP A 119 -3.86 -4.79 20.00
N ARG A 120 -3.68 -4.37 18.76
CA ARG A 120 -4.25 -5.00 17.56
C ARG A 120 -3.71 -6.41 17.31
N ARG A 121 -2.38 -6.58 17.44
CA ARG A 121 -1.75 -7.91 17.37
C ARG A 121 -2.27 -8.85 18.44
N THR A 122 -2.48 -8.35 19.65
CA THR A 122 -3.04 -9.14 20.76
C THR A 122 -4.48 -9.55 20.46
N ALA A 123 -5.31 -8.66 19.93
CA ALA A 123 -6.68 -8.96 19.53
C ALA A 123 -6.74 -10.03 18.42
N LEU A 124 -5.85 -9.94 17.42
CA LEU A 124 -5.70 -10.99 16.39
C LEU A 124 -5.22 -12.32 16.97
N ALA A 125 -4.18 -12.30 17.80
CA ALA A 125 -3.56 -13.50 18.34
C ALA A 125 -4.51 -14.31 19.23
N ASN A 126 -5.38 -13.64 19.99
CA ASN A 126 -6.37 -14.27 20.85
C ASN A 126 -7.73 -14.54 20.18
N GLY A 127 -7.87 -14.16 18.89
CA GLY A 127 -9.09 -14.37 18.11
C GLY A 127 -10.23 -13.41 18.43
N THR A 128 -9.99 -12.31 19.16
CA THR A 128 -10.98 -11.27 19.41
C THR A 128 -11.35 -10.56 18.12
N ASP A 129 -10.33 -10.26 17.28
CA ASP A 129 -10.52 -9.67 15.96
C ASP A 129 -10.20 -10.72 14.88
N PRO A 130 -11.06 -10.88 13.85
CA PRO A 130 -10.69 -11.66 12.67
C PRO A 130 -9.67 -10.89 11.81
N PRO A 131 -8.85 -11.59 11.00
CA PRO A 131 -7.83 -10.97 10.14
C PRO A 131 -8.36 -9.84 9.26
N GLU A 132 -9.57 -9.98 8.73
CA GLU A 132 -10.23 -9.01 7.85
C GLU A 132 -10.47 -7.66 8.53
N THR A 133 -10.51 -7.63 9.86
CA THR A 133 -10.60 -6.39 10.64
C THR A 133 -9.42 -5.47 10.38
N TRP A 134 -8.25 -6.03 10.13
CA TRP A 134 -7.00 -5.28 10.00
C TRP A 134 -6.33 -5.46 8.63
N THR A 135 -7.09 -5.86 7.61
CA THR A 135 -6.67 -5.81 6.21
C THR A 135 -7.50 -4.80 5.42
N VAL A 136 -6.96 -4.29 4.32
CA VAL A 136 -7.73 -3.51 3.35
C VAL A 136 -8.85 -4.40 2.81
N PRO A 137 -10.11 -3.93 2.77
CA PRO A 137 -11.23 -4.74 2.30
C PRO A 137 -10.97 -5.41 0.94
N GLY A 138 -11.29 -6.70 0.83
CA GLY A 138 -11.07 -7.50 -0.39
C GLY A 138 -9.64 -8.05 -0.56
N THR A 139 -8.70 -7.79 0.38
CA THR A 139 -7.29 -8.23 0.25
C THR A 139 -7.18 -9.74 0.02
N HIS A 140 -7.75 -10.58 0.87
CA HIS A 140 -7.61 -12.05 0.75
C HIS A 140 -8.24 -12.58 -0.54
N GLU A 141 -9.37 -12.02 -0.95
CA GLU A 141 -10.03 -12.40 -2.19
C GLU A 141 -9.20 -12.01 -3.41
N LEU A 142 -8.65 -10.78 -3.45
CA LEU A 142 -7.77 -10.37 -4.54
C LEU A 142 -6.52 -11.25 -4.64
N LEU A 143 -5.82 -11.47 -3.53
CA LEU A 143 -4.63 -12.33 -3.51
C LEU A 143 -4.94 -13.75 -3.98
N THR A 144 -6.09 -14.30 -3.58
CA THR A 144 -6.56 -15.61 -4.05
C THR A 144 -6.80 -15.60 -5.55
N ASN A 145 -7.55 -14.60 -6.06
CA ASN A 145 -7.85 -14.47 -7.49
C ASN A 145 -6.60 -14.34 -8.35
N LEU A 146 -5.60 -13.59 -7.89
CA LEU A 146 -4.33 -13.42 -8.61
C LEU A 146 -3.51 -14.71 -8.60
N ARG A 147 -3.39 -15.35 -7.45
CA ARG A 147 -2.67 -16.64 -7.32
C ARG A 147 -3.29 -17.72 -8.21
N ASP A 148 -4.61 -17.83 -8.21
CA ASP A 148 -5.33 -18.85 -8.98
C ASP A 148 -5.21 -18.64 -10.50
N ARG A 149 -4.85 -17.42 -10.93
CA ARG A 149 -4.46 -17.08 -12.32
C ARG A 149 -2.97 -17.31 -12.59
N GLY A 150 -2.22 -17.85 -11.64
CA GLY A 150 -0.79 -18.13 -11.79
C GLY A 150 0.10 -16.90 -11.62
N VAL A 151 -0.40 -15.80 -11.07
CA VAL A 151 0.40 -14.61 -10.78
C VAL A 151 1.30 -14.86 -9.58
N THR A 152 2.57 -14.57 -9.71
CA THR A 152 3.52 -14.61 -8.59
C THR A 152 3.31 -13.39 -7.71
N LEU A 153 2.99 -13.62 -6.44
CA LEU A 153 2.76 -12.55 -5.46
C LEU A 153 4.06 -12.25 -4.70
N VAL A 154 4.40 -10.99 -4.60
CA VAL A 154 5.58 -10.47 -3.92
C VAL A 154 5.16 -9.39 -2.93
N LEU A 155 5.64 -9.45 -1.70
CA LEU A 155 5.46 -8.41 -0.69
C LEU A 155 6.77 -7.66 -0.48
N ALA A 156 6.73 -6.32 -0.60
CA ALA A 156 7.89 -5.47 -0.38
C ALA A 156 7.53 -4.32 0.58
N SER A 157 8.02 -4.37 1.81
CA SER A 157 7.68 -3.42 2.88
C SER A 157 8.88 -2.62 3.36
N GLY A 158 8.66 -1.36 3.75
CA GLY A 158 9.65 -0.56 4.47
C GLY A 158 9.70 -0.85 5.98
N THR A 159 8.77 -1.62 6.50
CA THR A 159 8.73 -2.06 7.90
C THR A 159 9.73 -3.19 8.14
N PRO A 160 10.41 -3.25 9.31
CA PRO A 160 11.38 -4.30 9.62
C PRO A 160 10.81 -5.72 9.40
N ILE A 161 11.62 -6.60 8.81
CA ILE A 161 11.25 -7.95 8.38
C ILE A 161 10.58 -8.79 9.48
N GLU A 162 11.10 -8.73 10.71
CA GLU A 162 10.56 -9.50 11.82
C GLU A 162 9.14 -9.07 12.20
N ALA A 163 8.84 -7.77 12.09
CA ALA A 163 7.49 -7.26 12.33
C ALA A 163 6.55 -7.70 11.21
N VAL A 164 6.97 -7.57 9.95
CA VAL A 164 6.15 -7.96 8.78
C VAL A 164 5.82 -9.45 8.81
N LYS A 165 6.78 -10.33 9.15
CA LYS A 165 6.52 -11.76 9.29
C LYS A 165 5.44 -12.07 10.33
N VAL A 166 5.60 -11.55 11.55
CA VAL A 166 4.62 -11.74 12.62
C VAL A 166 3.24 -11.24 12.24
N GLU A 167 3.18 -10.05 11.64
CA GLU A 167 1.91 -9.44 11.23
C GLU A 167 1.28 -10.17 10.05
N SER A 168 2.06 -10.60 9.07
CA SER A 168 1.56 -11.41 7.95
C SER A 168 0.96 -12.73 8.42
N ASP A 169 1.57 -13.39 9.43
CA ASP A 169 1.02 -14.61 10.03
C ASP A 169 -0.30 -14.35 10.74
N LEU A 170 -0.38 -13.28 11.54
CA LEU A 170 -1.60 -12.89 12.25
C LEU A 170 -2.74 -12.55 11.27
N LEU A 171 -2.41 -11.84 10.18
CA LEU A 171 -3.34 -11.46 9.13
C LEU A 171 -3.64 -12.58 8.13
N LYS A 172 -3.04 -13.77 8.26
CA LYS A 172 -3.18 -14.90 7.33
C LYS A 172 -2.72 -14.60 5.90
N LEU A 173 -1.73 -13.73 5.76
CA LEU A 173 -1.15 -13.33 4.48
C LEU A 173 0.06 -14.17 4.06
N THR A 174 0.77 -14.80 5.02
CA THR A 174 1.96 -15.62 4.78
C THR A 174 1.78 -16.67 3.66
N PRO A 175 0.65 -17.40 3.56
CA PRO A 175 0.47 -18.40 2.51
C PRO A 175 0.43 -17.86 1.07
N PHE A 176 0.23 -16.55 0.90
CA PHE A 176 0.23 -15.91 -0.41
C PHE A 176 1.61 -15.50 -0.88
N PHE A 177 2.46 -15.08 0.07
CA PHE A 177 3.76 -14.51 -0.25
C PHE A 177 4.92 -15.48 0.00
N GLU A 178 4.78 -16.41 0.98
CA GLU A 178 5.79 -17.41 1.33
C GLU A 178 7.18 -16.79 1.53
N GLU A 179 8.18 -17.23 0.75
CA GLU A 179 9.55 -16.69 0.80
C GLU A 179 9.73 -15.36 0.04
N ARG A 180 8.68 -14.90 -0.67
CA ARG A 180 8.71 -13.65 -1.46
C ARG A 180 8.27 -12.42 -0.64
N LEU A 181 8.68 -12.40 0.61
CA LEU A 181 8.49 -11.30 1.54
C LEU A 181 9.82 -10.59 1.76
N PHE A 182 9.91 -9.35 1.29
CA PHE A 182 11.12 -8.54 1.31
C PHE A 182 10.90 -7.30 2.18
N ALA A 183 11.80 -7.10 3.14
CA ALA A 183 11.77 -5.96 4.06
C ALA A 183 13.16 -5.76 4.69
N PRO A 184 13.45 -4.60 5.29
CA PRO A 184 14.72 -4.35 5.95
C PRO A 184 14.99 -5.37 7.07
N ASP A 185 16.14 -6.02 7.05
CA ASP A 185 16.59 -6.96 8.09
C ASP A 185 17.65 -6.32 9.04
N GLY A 186 18.08 -5.10 8.74
CA GLY A 186 19.12 -4.41 9.49
C GLY A 186 20.54 -4.96 9.29
N LEU A 187 20.72 -5.97 8.44
CA LEU A 187 21.98 -6.71 8.26
C LEU A 187 22.51 -6.62 6.82
N SER A 188 21.61 -6.65 5.82
CA SER A 188 21.96 -6.84 4.40
C SER A 188 22.22 -5.55 3.61
N GLY A 189 22.48 -4.42 4.28
CA GLY A 189 22.69 -3.14 3.62
C GLY A 189 21.40 -2.33 3.45
N GLU A 190 21.40 -1.36 2.53
CA GLU A 190 20.26 -0.48 2.34
C GLU A 190 19.16 -1.19 1.53
N PHE A 191 18.05 -1.51 2.19
CA PHE A 191 16.86 -2.06 1.55
C PHE A 191 16.16 -0.98 0.72
N THR A 192 15.83 -1.30 -0.54
CA THR A 192 14.96 -0.48 -1.38
C THR A 192 13.97 -1.35 -2.15
N LYS A 193 12.72 -0.91 -2.27
CA LYS A 193 11.71 -1.60 -3.10
C LYS A 193 12.12 -1.65 -4.56
N ARG A 194 12.88 -0.66 -5.03
CA ARG A 194 13.49 -0.66 -6.35
C ARG A 194 14.38 -1.88 -6.56
N ALA A 195 15.31 -2.15 -5.65
CA ALA A 195 16.23 -3.29 -5.77
C ALA A 195 15.47 -4.62 -5.80
N VAL A 196 14.41 -4.75 -4.99
CA VAL A 196 13.53 -5.93 -4.99
C VAL A 196 12.88 -6.13 -6.36
N ILE A 197 12.28 -5.09 -6.93
CA ILE A 197 11.62 -5.17 -8.25
C ILE A 197 12.63 -5.49 -9.35
N GLU A 198 13.75 -4.77 -9.42
CA GLU A 198 14.80 -4.97 -10.43
C GLU A 198 15.40 -6.38 -10.36
N GLN A 199 15.69 -6.87 -9.15
CA GLN A 199 16.19 -8.22 -8.94
C GLN A 199 15.17 -9.27 -9.37
N PHE A 200 13.90 -9.10 -8.97
CA PHE A 200 12.84 -10.05 -9.29
C PHE A 200 12.60 -10.15 -10.82
N LEU A 201 12.57 -9.02 -11.52
CA LEU A 201 12.44 -8.99 -12.99
C LEU A 201 13.64 -9.64 -13.66
N THR A 202 14.85 -9.42 -13.13
CA THR A 202 16.09 -10.02 -13.66
C THR A 202 16.07 -11.54 -13.49
N ASP A 203 15.75 -12.04 -12.30
CA ASP A 203 15.78 -13.46 -11.97
C ASP A 203 14.72 -14.27 -12.72
N THR A 204 13.57 -13.67 -12.99
CA THR A 204 12.45 -14.32 -13.67
C THR A 204 12.43 -14.10 -15.18
N GLY A 205 13.20 -13.15 -15.70
CA GLY A 205 13.20 -12.76 -17.11
C GLY A 205 11.88 -12.14 -17.58
N ILE A 206 11.05 -11.64 -16.65
CA ILE A 206 9.75 -11.02 -16.92
C ILE A 206 9.97 -9.59 -17.40
N GLY A 207 9.20 -9.16 -18.41
CA GLY A 207 9.18 -7.78 -18.88
C GLY A 207 8.35 -6.87 -17.97
N GLY A 208 8.68 -5.56 -17.95
CA GLY A 208 7.94 -4.62 -17.13
C GLY A 208 6.42 -4.61 -17.38
N HIS A 209 5.99 -4.83 -18.61
CA HIS A 209 4.56 -4.91 -18.99
C HIS A 209 3.80 -6.10 -18.36
N GLU A 210 4.50 -7.09 -17.82
CA GLU A 210 3.95 -8.24 -17.09
C GLU A 210 3.90 -8.00 -15.57
N LEU A 211 4.33 -6.79 -15.12
CA LEU A 211 4.35 -6.38 -13.73
C LEU A 211 3.14 -5.50 -13.39
N ILE A 212 2.45 -5.81 -12.30
CA ILE A 212 1.50 -4.92 -11.65
C ILE A 212 1.93 -4.67 -10.21
N GLY A 213 1.83 -3.44 -9.72
CA GLY A 213 2.18 -3.10 -8.36
C GLY A 213 1.05 -2.39 -7.64
N PHE A 214 0.87 -2.71 -6.37
CA PHE A 214 -0.15 -2.15 -5.49
C PHE A 214 0.53 -1.44 -4.32
N GLY A 215 0.18 -0.19 -4.07
CA GLY A 215 0.76 0.58 -2.97
C GLY A 215 -0.01 1.85 -2.65
N ASP A 216 0.18 2.36 -1.44
CA ASP A 216 -0.44 3.60 -0.97
C ASP A 216 0.53 4.79 -0.93
N GLY A 217 1.76 4.61 -1.43
CA GLY A 217 2.84 5.58 -1.27
C GLY A 217 3.72 5.80 -2.49
N PHE A 218 4.80 6.54 -2.23
CA PHE A 218 5.75 6.99 -3.25
C PHE A 218 6.53 5.83 -3.89
N ALA A 219 7.11 4.96 -3.05
CA ALA A 219 8.12 4.02 -3.52
C ALA A 219 7.55 3.00 -4.52
N GLU A 220 6.39 2.41 -4.20
CA GLU A 220 5.74 1.41 -5.05
C GLU A 220 5.33 2.02 -6.38
N THR A 221 4.60 3.15 -6.34
CA THR A 221 4.08 3.80 -7.55
C THR A 221 5.22 4.15 -8.51
N VAL A 222 6.25 4.84 -8.01
CA VAL A 222 7.36 5.30 -8.85
C VAL A 222 8.21 4.15 -9.38
N GLU A 223 8.53 3.15 -8.54
CA GLU A 223 9.42 2.07 -8.97
C GLU A 223 8.73 1.08 -9.91
N VAL A 224 7.44 0.80 -9.73
CA VAL A 224 6.65 0.01 -10.68
C VAL A 224 6.55 0.71 -12.04
N LYS A 225 6.26 2.01 -12.05
CA LYS A 225 6.25 2.80 -13.30
C LYS A 225 7.61 2.84 -13.99
N ARG A 226 8.69 3.00 -13.23
CA ARG A 226 10.06 2.97 -13.75
C ARG A 226 10.39 1.62 -14.41
N ALA A 227 9.91 0.53 -13.84
CA ALA A 227 10.06 -0.81 -14.38
C ALA A 227 9.19 -1.06 -15.63
N GLY A 228 8.29 -0.15 -15.99
CA GLY A 228 7.36 -0.30 -17.12
C GLY A 228 6.08 -1.06 -16.77
N GLY A 229 5.77 -1.20 -15.48
CA GLY A 229 4.58 -1.87 -14.97
C GLY A 229 3.36 -0.98 -14.86
N VAL A 230 2.25 -1.59 -14.46
CA VAL A 230 1.01 -0.91 -14.10
C VAL A 230 0.99 -0.63 -12.60
N ALA A 231 0.87 0.64 -12.21
CA ALA A 231 0.84 1.06 -10.82
C ALA A 231 -0.59 1.32 -10.35
N VAL A 232 -1.03 0.56 -9.35
CA VAL A 232 -2.33 0.67 -8.68
C VAL A 232 -2.15 1.38 -7.34
N GLY A 233 -2.70 2.58 -7.23
CA GLY A 233 -2.64 3.39 -6.04
C GLY A 233 -3.80 3.10 -5.08
N LEU A 234 -3.49 2.72 -3.84
CA LEU A 234 -4.47 2.52 -2.76
C LEU A 234 -4.71 3.84 -2.03
N ALA A 235 -5.79 4.53 -2.37
CA ALA A 235 -6.22 5.76 -1.69
C ALA A 235 -7.26 5.46 -0.59
N THR A 236 -7.01 4.45 0.22
CA THR A 236 -7.92 4.00 1.28
C THR A 236 -8.11 5.08 2.34
N VAL A 237 -9.38 5.36 2.67
CA VAL A 237 -9.73 6.02 3.94
C VAL A 237 -9.60 4.96 5.03
N GLU A 238 -8.47 4.96 5.73
CA GLU A 238 -8.15 3.90 6.69
C GLU A 238 -9.17 3.89 7.84
N VAL A 239 -9.47 5.06 8.39
CA VAL A 239 -10.50 5.21 9.44
C VAL A 239 -11.90 5.18 8.80
N GLY A 240 -12.69 4.18 9.18
CA GLY A 240 -14.05 3.99 8.62
C GLY A 240 -14.10 3.22 7.31
N ARG A 241 -12.96 2.95 6.67
CA ARG A 241 -12.78 2.05 5.50
C ARG A 241 -13.73 2.28 4.33
N GLY A 242 -14.24 3.48 4.19
CA GLY A 242 -15.16 3.87 3.12
C GLY A 242 -14.64 5.01 2.28
N GLY A 243 -14.69 4.83 0.96
CA GLY A 243 -14.38 5.86 -0.01
C GLY A 243 -12.88 6.14 -0.23
N VAL A 244 -12.61 7.13 -1.05
CA VAL A 244 -11.28 7.52 -1.50
C VAL A 244 -10.74 8.64 -0.62
N ASN A 245 -9.55 8.48 -0.06
CA ASN A 245 -8.81 9.55 0.61
C ASN A 245 -8.32 10.57 -0.44
N PRO A 246 -8.81 11.82 -0.43
CA PRO A 246 -8.51 12.79 -1.48
C PRO A 246 -7.02 13.20 -1.51
N VAL A 247 -6.34 13.17 -0.36
CA VAL A 247 -4.92 13.53 -0.26
C VAL A 247 -4.06 12.42 -0.87
N LYS A 248 -4.28 11.15 -0.46
CA LYS A 248 -3.59 9.99 -1.05
C LYS A 248 -3.87 9.91 -2.56
N ARG A 249 -5.14 10.05 -2.96
CA ARG A 249 -5.51 10.04 -4.38
C ARG A 249 -4.71 11.05 -5.19
N ARG A 250 -4.68 12.32 -4.74
CA ARG A 250 -3.95 13.37 -5.46
C ARG A 250 -2.46 13.06 -5.55
N MET A 251 -1.86 12.66 -4.44
CA MET A 251 -0.44 12.29 -4.37
C MET A 251 -0.13 11.13 -5.33
N LEU A 252 -0.92 10.05 -5.32
CA LEU A 252 -0.70 8.88 -6.16
C LEU A 252 -0.82 9.19 -7.65
N ILE A 253 -1.78 10.04 -8.04
CA ILE A 253 -1.92 10.53 -9.42
C ILE A 253 -0.69 11.35 -9.83
N ASP A 254 -0.23 12.27 -8.98
CA ASP A 254 0.95 13.10 -9.25
C ASP A 254 2.24 12.26 -9.35
N LEU A 255 2.28 11.07 -8.71
CA LEU A 255 3.36 10.09 -8.79
C LEU A 255 3.27 9.18 -10.03
N GLY A 256 2.18 9.24 -10.78
CA GLY A 256 1.98 8.48 -12.02
C GLY A 256 1.25 7.15 -11.85
N ALA A 257 0.42 6.99 -10.81
CA ALA A 257 -0.47 5.84 -10.70
C ALA A 257 -1.39 5.73 -11.92
N ASP A 258 -1.56 4.52 -12.43
CA ASP A 258 -2.45 4.24 -13.57
C ASP A 258 -3.90 4.03 -13.13
N LEU A 259 -4.08 3.48 -11.94
CA LEU A 259 -5.38 3.20 -11.32
C LEU A 259 -5.39 3.74 -9.89
N ILE A 260 -6.55 4.19 -9.43
CA ILE A 260 -6.78 4.53 -8.02
C ILE A 260 -7.93 3.69 -7.48
N LEU A 261 -7.71 3.06 -6.33
CA LEU A 261 -8.68 2.24 -5.61
C LEU A 261 -8.87 2.75 -4.18
N PRO A 262 -10.10 2.74 -3.64
CA PRO A 262 -10.32 2.91 -2.20
C PRO A 262 -10.01 1.64 -1.39
N HIS A 263 -10.28 0.49 -1.97
CA HIS A 263 -10.08 -0.88 -1.46
C HIS A 263 -10.21 -1.86 -2.64
N TYR A 264 -10.11 -3.16 -2.39
CA TYR A 264 -10.15 -4.17 -3.44
C TYR A 264 -11.56 -4.69 -3.76
N ASP A 265 -12.57 -4.43 -2.93
CA ASP A 265 -13.93 -4.91 -3.18
C ASP A 265 -14.62 -4.16 -4.33
N PRO A 266 -15.33 -4.88 -5.22
CA PRO A 266 -15.40 -6.33 -5.33
C PRO A 266 -14.17 -6.92 -6.04
N ALA A 267 -13.37 -7.70 -5.32
CA ALA A 267 -12.05 -8.16 -5.76
C ALA A 267 -12.10 -9.12 -6.95
N GLY A 268 -13.17 -9.93 -7.05
CA GLY A 268 -13.41 -10.80 -8.19
C GLY A 268 -13.60 -10.02 -9.50
N GLU A 269 -14.40 -8.96 -9.48
CA GLU A 269 -14.63 -8.09 -10.64
C GLU A 269 -13.34 -7.33 -11.02
N LEU A 270 -12.60 -6.84 -10.01
CA LEU A 270 -11.32 -6.17 -10.24
C LEU A 270 -10.33 -7.12 -10.94
N ALA A 271 -10.18 -8.35 -10.44
CA ALA A 271 -9.30 -9.34 -11.03
C ALA A 271 -9.74 -9.71 -12.45
N ALA A 272 -11.03 -9.96 -12.67
CA ALA A 272 -11.57 -10.27 -14.00
C ALA A 272 -11.28 -9.14 -15.00
N TRP A 273 -11.50 -7.89 -14.59
CA TRP A 273 -11.20 -6.73 -15.41
C TRP A 273 -9.70 -6.58 -15.71
N LEU A 274 -8.84 -6.75 -14.73
CA LEU A 274 -7.37 -6.67 -14.90
C LEU A 274 -6.85 -7.74 -15.87
N PHE A 275 -7.49 -8.91 -15.95
CA PHE A 275 -7.08 -10.03 -16.79
C PHE A 275 -7.85 -10.15 -18.11
N ASN A 276 -8.78 -9.22 -18.40
CA ASN A 276 -9.67 -9.30 -19.56
C ASN A 276 -10.47 -10.60 -19.59
N ASP A 277 -10.87 -11.13 -18.43
CA ASP A 277 -11.71 -12.33 -18.37
C ASP A 277 -13.04 -12.06 -19.09
N PRO A 278 -13.60 -13.03 -19.78
CA PRO A 278 -14.93 -12.89 -20.38
C PRO A 278 -15.98 -12.71 -19.27
N GLU A 279 -16.95 -11.84 -19.50
CA GLU A 279 -18.09 -11.74 -18.59
C GLU A 279 -18.81 -13.10 -18.48
N PRO A 280 -19.27 -13.47 -17.27
CA PRO A 280 -20.11 -14.66 -17.13
C PRO A 280 -21.35 -14.49 -18.03
N GLU A 281 -21.66 -15.52 -18.84
CA GLU A 281 -22.88 -15.52 -19.65
C GLU A 281 -24.08 -15.34 -18.70
N SER A 282 -24.87 -14.29 -18.91
CA SER A 282 -26.09 -14.06 -18.15
C SER A 282 -27.08 -15.18 -18.49
N GLU A 283 -27.39 -16.04 -17.52
CA GLU A 283 -28.45 -17.05 -17.62
C GLU A 283 -29.84 -16.41 -17.77
#